data_104a9732f369d8d6827cbcc8a9779e04
#
_entry.id   104a9732f369d8d6827cbcc8a9779e04
#
_cell.length_a   1.000
_cell.length_b   1.000
_cell.length_c   1.000
_cell.angle_alpha   90.00
_cell.angle_beta   90.00
_cell.angle_gamma   90.00
#
_symmetry.space_group_name_H-M   'P 1'
#
loop_
_entity.id
_entity.type
_entity.pdbx_description
1 polymer ?
#
loop_
_entity_poly.entity_id
_entity_poly.type
_entity_poly.pdbx_seq_one_letter_code
_entity_poly.pdbx_strand_id
1 'polypeptide(L)' 'MKRQEELDKYREMGADELRAEATRLRESLFRLNFKLALGEVDAIKRIRQEKKALARIQTIAGQKS' A
#
# COMPACT_ATOMS: atom_id res chain seq x y z
N MET A 1 -11.09 14.00 -6.25
CA MET A 1 -10.10 14.02 -5.19
C MET A 1 -9.21 12.81 -5.26
N LYS A 2 -7.96 12.94 -4.86
CA LYS A 2 -6.98 11.86 -4.96
C LYS A 2 -7.41 10.56 -4.29
N ARG A 3 -8.06 10.67 -3.14
CA ARG A 3 -8.50 9.51 -2.38
C ARG A 3 -9.53 8.68 -3.15
N GLN A 4 -10.48 9.36 -3.77
CA GLN A 4 -11.52 8.72 -4.56
C GLN A 4 -10.92 8.06 -5.80
N GLU A 5 -9.99 8.73 -6.45
CA GLU A 5 -9.30 8.19 -7.62
C GLU A 5 -8.52 6.94 -7.30
N GLU A 6 -7.83 6.90 -6.15
CA GLU A 6 -7.10 5.71 -5.72
C GLU A 6 -8.04 4.53 -5.48
N LEU A 7 -9.17 4.76 -4.82
CA LEU A 7 -10.13 3.71 -4.55
C LEU A 7 -10.72 3.17 -5.84
N ASP A 8 -11.04 4.06 -6.78
CA ASP A 8 -11.58 3.65 -8.08
C ASP A 8 -10.58 2.81 -8.85
N LYS A 9 -9.32 3.21 -8.82
CA LYS A 9 -8.25 2.47 -9.47
C LYS A 9 -8.15 1.04 -8.91
N TYR A 10 -8.15 0.91 -7.59
CA TYR A 10 -8.05 -0.41 -6.97
C TYR A 10 -9.27 -1.27 -7.23
N ARG A 11 -10.46 -0.68 -7.32
CA ARG A 11 -11.68 -1.41 -7.62
C ARG A 11 -11.68 -1.99 -9.04
N GLU A 12 -11.00 -1.33 -9.97
CA GLU A 12 -10.87 -1.82 -11.34
C GLU A 12 -9.88 -2.95 -11.48
N MET A 13 -8.99 -3.12 -10.51
CA MET A 13 -7.98 -4.17 -10.55
C MET A 13 -8.57 -5.54 -10.22
N GLY A 14 -8.06 -6.57 -10.89
CA GLY A 14 -8.42 -7.94 -10.56
C GLY A 14 -7.79 -8.39 -9.24
N ALA A 15 -8.30 -9.49 -8.69
CA ALA A 15 -7.82 -10.01 -7.42
C ALA A 15 -6.31 -10.32 -7.45
N ASP A 16 -5.83 -10.87 -8.56
CA ASP A 16 -4.41 -11.19 -8.71
C ASP A 16 -3.55 -9.94 -8.75
N GLU A 17 -4.04 -8.90 -9.43
CA GLU A 17 -3.35 -7.62 -9.49
C GLU A 17 -3.27 -6.96 -8.12
N LEU A 18 -4.36 -7.03 -7.35
CA LEU A 18 -4.40 -6.50 -6.00
C LEU A 18 -3.41 -7.21 -5.08
N ARG A 19 -3.30 -8.53 -5.23
CA ARG A 19 -2.33 -9.31 -4.45
C ARG A 19 -0.90 -8.92 -4.78
N ALA A 20 -0.61 -8.76 -6.07
CA ALA A 20 0.71 -8.34 -6.52
C ALA A 20 1.06 -6.96 -5.97
N GLU A 21 0.10 -6.04 -6.02
CA GLU A 21 0.31 -4.70 -5.48
C GLU A 21 0.52 -4.73 -3.97
N ALA A 22 -0.26 -5.54 -3.26
CA ALA A 22 -0.11 -5.69 -1.81
C ALA A 22 1.27 -6.23 -1.45
N THR A 23 1.74 -7.23 -2.18
CA THR A 23 3.07 -7.79 -1.96
C THR A 23 4.15 -6.74 -2.18
N ARG A 24 4.03 -5.97 -3.26
CA ARG A 24 4.98 -4.91 -3.56
C ARG A 24 5.01 -3.86 -2.46
N LEU A 25 3.86 -3.47 -1.95
CA LEU A 25 3.78 -2.51 -0.86
C LEU A 25 4.37 -3.05 0.44
N ARG A 26 4.18 -4.33 0.72
CA ARG A 26 4.78 -4.95 1.90
C ARG A 26 6.29 -4.96 1.82
N GLU A 27 6.83 -5.27 0.65
CA GLU A 27 8.27 -5.24 0.43
C GLU A 27 8.82 -3.83 0.59
N SER A 28 8.10 -2.85 0.04
CA SER A 28 8.49 -1.44 0.18
C SER A 28 8.48 -1.00 1.64
N LEU A 29 7.43 -1.38 2.38
CA LEU A 29 7.33 -1.08 3.81
C LEU A 29 8.49 -1.70 4.59
N PHE A 30 8.87 -2.92 4.26
CA PHE A 30 9.99 -3.58 4.90
C PHE A 30 11.28 -2.78 4.72
N ARG A 31 11.54 -2.33 3.49
CA ARG A 31 12.71 -1.52 3.20
C ARG A 31 12.66 -0.17 3.93
N LEU A 32 11.50 0.46 3.96
CA LEU A 32 11.34 1.75 4.63
C LEU A 32 11.53 1.63 6.14
N ASN A 33 11.02 0.56 6.73
CA ASN A 33 11.23 0.30 8.15
C ASN A 33 12.71 0.09 8.46
N PHE A 34 13.41 -0.60 7.56
CA PHE A 34 14.84 -0.80 7.69
C PHE A 34 15.59 0.54 7.64
N LYS A 35 15.22 1.39 6.68
CA LYS A 35 15.83 2.73 6.58
C LYS A 35 15.55 3.57 7.81
N LEU A 36 14.37 3.48 8.36
CA LEU A 36 14.02 4.20 9.58
C LEU A 36 14.88 3.73 10.75
N ALA A 37 15.12 2.43 10.84
CA ALA A 37 16.01 1.87 11.87
C ALA A 37 17.44 2.40 11.74
N LEU A 38 17.86 2.76 10.53
CA LEU A 38 19.17 3.34 10.28
C LEU A 38 19.21 4.85 10.51
N GLY A 39 18.09 5.46 10.91
CA GLY A 39 18.04 6.87 11.24
C GLY A 39 17.45 7.78 10.17
N GLU A 40 16.93 7.22 9.08
CA GLU A 40 16.31 8.02 8.01
C GLU A 40 14.89 8.38 8.37
N VAL A 41 14.71 9.52 9.02
CA VAL A 41 13.40 9.96 9.52
C VAL A 41 12.42 10.31 8.41
N ASP A 42 12.89 10.64 7.22
CA ASP A 42 12.02 10.93 6.08
C ASP A 42 11.19 9.73 5.66
N ALA A 43 11.64 8.53 6.01
CA ALA A 43 10.89 7.31 5.69
C ALA A 43 9.54 7.24 6.39
N ILE A 44 9.35 7.96 7.49
CA ILE A 44 8.09 7.93 8.25
C ILE A 44 6.90 8.33 7.40
N LYS A 45 7.02 9.39 6.60
CA LYS A 45 5.93 9.85 5.74
C LYS A 45 5.53 8.78 4.71
N ARG A 46 6.53 8.17 4.09
CA ARG A 46 6.29 7.12 3.10
C ARG A 46 5.66 5.88 3.73
N ILE A 47 6.12 5.51 4.92
CA ILE A 47 5.56 4.38 5.65
C ILE A 47 4.06 4.61 5.89
N ARG A 48 3.67 5.80 6.35
CA ARG A 48 2.27 6.12 6.59
C ARG A 48 1.44 6.03 5.32
N GLN A 49 1.94 6.59 4.21
CA GLN A 49 1.24 6.56 2.94
C GLN A 49 1.06 5.15 2.42
N GLU A 50 2.11 4.36 2.46
CA GLU A 50 2.06 2.98 1.96
C GLU A 50 1.22 2.07 2.84
N LYS A 51 1.20 2.28 4.15
CA LYS A 51 0.31 1.55 5.04
C LYS A 51 -1.15 1.83 4.72
N LYS A 52 -1.48 3.09 4.44
CA LYS A 52 -2.85 3.46 4.03
C LYS A 52 -3.23 2.80 2.71
N ALA A 53 -2.32 2.82 1.75
CA ALA A 53 -2.57 2.19 0.44
C ALA A 53 -2.76 0.69 0.60
N LEU A 54 -1.93 0.04 1.39
CA LEU A 54 -2.04 -1.39 1.65
C LEU A 54 -3.36 -1.74 2.32
N ALA A 55 -3.79 -0.94 3.29
CA ALA A 55 -5.06 -1.16 3.98
C ALA A 55 -6.24 -1.05 3.00
N ARG A 56 -6.21 -0.09 2.09
CA ARG A 56 -7.24 0.06 1.06
C ARG A 56 -7.28 -1.16 0.15
N ILE A 57 -6.12 -1.60 -0.30
CA ILE A 57 -6.02 -2.77 -1.18
C ILE A 57 -6.55 -4.02 -0.48
N GLN A 58 -6.21 -4.23 0.78
CA GLN A 58 -6.68 -5.38 1.54
C GLN A 58 -8.20 -5.35 1.71
N THR A 59 -8.77 -4.18 1.94
CA THR A 59 -10.21 -4.02 2.07
C THR A 59 -10.92 -4.38 0.77
N ILE A 60 -10.41 -3.85 -0.35
CA ILE A 60 -11.01 -4.10 -1.67
C ILE A 60 -10.84 -5.56 -2.06
N ALA A 61 -9.68 -6.14 -1.83
CA ALA A 61 -9.43 -7.55 -2.12
C ALA A 61 -10.37 -8.45 -1.32
N GLY A 62 -10.64 -8.10 -0.06
CA GLY A 62 -11.59 -8.80 0.77
C GLY A 62 -13.02 -8.73 0.22
N GLN A 63 -13.40 -7.59 -0.34
CA GLN A 63 -14.71 -7.42 -0.96
C GLN A 63 -14.87 -8.26 -2.24
N LYS A 64 -13.77 -8.47 -2.96
CA LYS A 64 -13.80 -9.22 -4.22
C LYS A 64 -13.69 -10.73 -4.03
N SER A 65 -13.27 -11.16 -2.88
CA SER A 65 -13.17 -12.58 -2.56
C SER A 65 -14.49 -13.08 -1.95
#